data_a5d7559f8528023ff74404e15bd5d013
#
_entry.id   a5d7559f8528023ff74404e15bd5d013
#
_cell.length_a   1.000
_cell.length_b   1.000
_cell.length_c   1.000
_cell.angle_alpha   90.00
_cell.angle_beta   90.00
_cell.angle_gamma   90.00
#
_symmetry.space_group_name_H-M   'P 1'
#
loop_
_entity.id
_entity.type
_entity.pdbx_description
1 polymer ?
#
loop_
_entity_poly.entity_id
_entity_poly.type
_entity_poly.pdbx_seq_one_letter_code
_entity_poly.pdbx_strand_id
1 'polypeptide(L)'
;MARNNYLVGLDIGTKKTVAIIGEITEEHKVEIIGIGMAESRGIRKGVVVNLDQTISAIKKAQEEAELMAGVEIDSAYVGISGAHIKSFNSRGVVAVSGKNREISREDIKRVIDQARALSIPPDREIIHIIPQEFIVDEQD
;
A
#
# COMPACT_ATOMS: atom_id res chain seq x y z
N MET A 1 -0.27 -18.42 -20.10
CA MET A 1 -0.17 -16.98 -19.78
C MET A 1 1.12 -16.80 -19.00
N ALA A 2 2.12 -16.15 -19.58
CA ALA A 2 3.35 -15.83 -18.86
C ALA A 2 2.98 -14.92 -17.68
N ARG A 3 3.30 -15.33 -16.45
CA ARG A 3 3.25 -14.41 -15.31
C ARG A 3 4.28 -13.31 -15.62
N ASN A 4 3.83 -12.09 -15.70
CA ASN A 4 4.74 -10.96 -15.79
C ASN A 4 5.62 -10.99 -14.53
N ASN A 5 6.89 -11.35 -14.70
CA ASN A 5 7.87 -11.42 -13.61
C ASN A 5 8.39 -10.01 -13.24
N TYR A 6 7.57 -8.98 -13.43
CA TYR A 6 7.97 -7.61 -13.14
C TYR A 6 7.38 -7.14 -11.82
N LEU A 7 8.19 -6.38 -11.08
CA LEU A 7 7.79 -5.61 -9.92
C LEU A 7 7.94 -4.13 -10.25
N VAL A 8 6.90 -3.36 -9.96
CA VAL A 8 6.92 -1.91 -10.16
C VAL A 8 6.76 -1.20 -8.84
N GLY A 9 7.68 -0.29 -8.54
CA GLY A 9 7.62 0.62 -7.41
C GLY A 9 7.38 2.05 -7.89
N LEU A 10 6.42 2.75 -7.28
CA LEU A 10 6.12 4.16 -7.53
C LEU A 10 6.24 4.94 -6.22
N ASP A 11 7.18 5.86 -6.14
CA ASP A 11 7.34 6.80 -5.02
C ASP A 11 6.82 8.17 -5.43
N ILE A 12 5.77 8.62 -4.75
CA ILE A 12 5.13 9.91 -4.99
C ILE A 12 5.60 10.90 -3.91
N GLY A 13 6.77 11.49 -4.14
CA GLY A 13 7.42 12.37 -3.17
C GLY A 13 7.12 13.86 -3.36
N THR A 14 7.50 14.67 -2.40
CA THR A 14 7.30 16.15 -2.41
C THR A 14 8.11 16.83 -3.50
N LYS A 15 9.32 16.34 -3.79
CA LYS A 15 10.24 16.95 -4.74
C LYS A 15 10.27 16.22 -6.08
N LYS A 16 10.14 14.91 -6.05
CA LYS A 16 10.20 14.06 -7.24
C LYS A 16 9.23 12.89 -7.11
N THR A 17 8.72 12.47 -8.24
CA THR A 17 8.00 11.20 -8.42
C THR A 17 8.91 10.25 -9.19
N VAL A 18 9.06 9.03 -8.73
CA VAL A 18 9.96 8.03 -9.31
C VAL A 18 9.20 6.75 -9.56
N ALA A 19 9.32 6.20 -10.75
CA ALA A 19 8.86 4.86 -11.10
C ALA A 19 10.07 3.97 -11.35
N ILE A 20 10.07 2.75 -10.79
CA ILE A 20 11.14 1.77 -10.96
C ILE A 20 10.51 0.46 -11.39
N ILE A 21 11.03 -0.14 -12.45
CA ILE A 21 10.63 -1.47 -12.92
C ILE A 21 11.77 -2.43 -12.68
N GLY A 22 11.49 -3.50 -11.94
CA GLY A 22 12.41 -4.59 -11.69
C GLY A 22 11.92 -5.90 -12.26
N GLU A 23 12.78 -6.69 -12.86
CA GLU A 23 12.51 -8.05 -13.29
C GLU A 23 12.96 -9.04 -12.22
N ILE A 24 12.12 -10.04 -11.93
CA ILE A 24 12.47 -11.12 -11.00
C ILE A 24 13.18 -12.21 -11.81
N THR A 25 14.47 -12.41 -11.52
CA THR A 25 15.29 -13.44 -12.17
C THR A 25 14.94 -14.84 -11.67
N GLU A 26 15.41 -15.87 -12.36
CA GLU A 26 15.29 -17.28 -11.95
C GLU A 26 15.92 -17.55 -10.57
N GLU A 27 16.93 -16.76 -10.17
CA GLU A 27 17.56 -16.82 -8.84
C GLU A 27 16.77 -16.08 -7.75
N HIS A 28 15.55 -15.62 -8.03
CA HIS A 28 14.71 -14.81 -7.14
C HIS A 28 15.34 -13.46 -6.72
N LYS A 29 16.22 -12.93 -7.55
CA LYS A 29 16.76 -11.58 -7.42
C LYS A 29 15.94 -10.61 -8.24
N VAL A 30 15.97 -9.33 -7.86
CA VAL A 30 15.32 -8.25 -8.62
C VAL A 30 16.42 -7.47 -9.35
N GLU A 31 16.32 -7.43 -10.67
CA GLU A 31 17.17 -6.60 -11.52
C GLU A 31 16.40 -5.39 -12.00
N ILE A 32 16.94 -4.20 -11.82
CA ILE A 32 16.29 -2.97 -12.27
C ILE A 32 16.48 -2.83 -13.78
N ILE A 33 15.37 -2.84 -14.51
CA ILE A 33 15.35 -2.75 -15.98
C ILE A 33 14.80 -1.43 -16.50
N GLY A 34 14.12 -0.62 -15.65
CA GLY A 34 13.61 0.69 -16.02
C GLY A 34 13.49 1.63 -14.83
N ILE A 35 13.83 2.88 -15.05
CA ILE A 35 13.67 3.97 -14.08
C ILE A 35 13.15 5.19 -14.83
N GLY A 36 12.12 5.82 -14.26
CA GLY A 36 11.61 7.09 -14.72
C GLY A 36 11.47 8.07 -13.57
N MET A 37 11.70 9.34 -13.83
CA MET A 37 11.67 10.39 -12.80
C MET A 37 11.04 11.68 -13.33
N ALA A 38 10.21 12.28 -12.51
CA ALA A 38 9.64 13.59 -12.79
C ALA A 38 9.69 14.50 -11.56
N GLU A 39 9.84 15.81 -11.78
CA GLU A 39 9.71 16.80 -10.72
C GLU A 39 8.25 16.84 -10.24
N SER A 40 8.05 16.74 -8.92
CA SER A 40 6.72 16.86 -8.30
C SER A 40 6.41 18.32 -8.04
N ARG A 41 5.40 18.87 -8.73
CA ARG A 41 4.93 20.26 -8.55
C ARG A 41 3.60 20.34 -7.81
N GLY A 42 2.84 19.26 -7.79
CA GLY A 42 1.51 19.17 -7.19
C GLY A 42 1.48 18.69 -5.72
N ILE A 43 2.65 18.53 -5.08
CA ILE A 43 2.75 17.96 -3.73
C ILE A 43 3.51 18.90 -2.80
N ARG A 44 2.97 19.13 -1.60
CA ARG A 44 3.63 19.88 -0.53
C ARG A 44 3.62 19.07 0.75
N LYS A 45 4.80 18.84 1.32
CA LYS A 45 4.99 18.06 2.58
C LYS A 45 4.24 16.72 2.55
N GLY A 46 4.29 16.03 1.40
CA GLY A 46 3.62 14.76 1.20
C GLY A 46 2.10 14.83 0.92
N VAL A 47 1.51 16.02 0.90
CA VAL A 47 0.07 16.21 0.63
C VAL A 47 -0.11 16.70 -0.80
N VAL A 48 -1.05 16.07 -1.54
CA VAL A 48 -1.45 16.51 -2.88
C VAL A 48 -2.21 17.83 -2.77
N VAL A 49 -1.66 18.89 -3.34
CA VAL A 49 -2.28 20.24 -3.38
C VAL A 49 -2.74 20.62 -4.78
N ASN A 50 -2.26 19.93 -5.80
CA ASN A 50 -2.73 20.05 -7.18
C ASN A 50 -2.73 18.67 -7.84
N LEU A 51 -3.92 18.15 -8.12
CA LEU A 51 -4.12 16.81 -8.65
C LEU A 51 -3.57 16.67 -10.08
N ASP A 52 -3.84 17.63 -10.95
CA ASP A 52 -3.43 17.57 -12.36
C ASP A 52 -1.91 17.56 -12.51
N GLN A 53 -1.21 18.40 -11.73
CA GLN A 53 0.25 18.42 -11.72
C GLN A 53 0.83 17.11 -11.15
N THR A 54 0.18 16.52 -10.15
CA THR A 54 0.61 15.23 -9.58
C THR A 54 0.42 14.11 -10.60
N ILE A 55 -0.74 14.04 -11.26
CA ILE A 55 -1.01 13.08 -12.32
C ILE A 55 0.01 13.20 -13.46
N SER A 56 0.31 14.43 -13.89
CA SER A 56 1.29 14.69 -14.94
C SER A 56 2.69 14.18 -14.57
N ALA A 57 3.12 14.39 -13.31
CA ALA A 57 4.40 13.90 -12.81
C ALA A 57 4.45 12.35 -12.77
N ILE A 58 3.37 11.71 -12.32
CA ILE A 58 3.26 10.25 -12.29
C ILE A 58 3.35 9.68 -13.71
N LYS A 59 2.55 10.21 -14.65
CA LYS A 59 2.55 9.76 -16.05
C LYS A 59 3.94 9.89 -16.68
N LYS A 60 4.60 11.03 -16.47
CA LYS A 60 5.94 11.24 -17.02
C LYS A 60 6.95 10.23 -16.46
N ALA A 61 6.96 9.98 -15.15
CA ALA A 61 7.84 9.00 -14.53
C ALA A 61 7.53 7.58 -15.02
N GLN A 62 6.25 7.25 -15.19
CA GLN A 62 5.81 5.97 -15.74
C GLN A 62 6.31 5.78 -17.18
N GLU A 63 6.03 6.73 -18.05
CA GLU A 63 6.41 6.68 -19.47
C GLU A 63 7.93 6.52 -19.66
N GLU A 64 8.74 7.23 -18.88
CA GLU A 64 10.19 7.08 -18.92
C GLU A 64 10.65 5.69 -18.48
N ALA A 65 10.07 5.14 -17.41
CA ALA A 65 10.41 3.79 -16.91
C ALA A 65 10.01 2.71 -17.92
N GLU A 66 8.80 2.81 -18.50
CA GLU A 66 8.28 1.90 -19.52
C GLU A 66 9.14 1.93 -20.80
N LEU A 67 9.53 3.14 -21.25
CA LEU A 67 10.38 3.29 -22.41
C LEU A 67 11.76 2.64 -22.21
N MET A 68 12.35 2.78 -21.01
CA MET A 68 13.62 2.18 -20.69
C MET A 68 13.54 0.65 -20.59
N ALA A 69 12.48 0.13 -19.93
CA ALA A 69 12.28 -1.29 -19.68
C ALA A 69 11.73 -2.06 -20.88
N GLY A 70 11.06 -1.37 -21.81
CA GLY A 70 10.36 -2.00 -22.95
C GLY A 70 9.10 -2.77 -22.54
N VAL A 71 8.49 -2.44 -21.40
CA VAL A 71 7.27 -3.07 -20.87
C VAL A 71 6.28 -2.02 -20.41
N GLU A 72 5.00 -2.36 -20.39
CA GLU A 72 3.92 -1.50 -19.85
C GLU A 72 3.67 -1.80 -18.38
N ILE A 73 3.31 -0.78 -17.61
CA ILE A 73 2.99 -0.88 -16.18
C ILE A 73 1.48 -1.05 -16.00
N ASP A 74 1.06 -2.25 -15.62
CA ASP A 74 -0.33 -2.57 -15.28
C ASP A 74 -0.66 -2.31 -13.81
N SER A 75 0.33 -2.48 -12.92
CA SER A 75 0.17 -2.33 -11.48
C SER A 75 1.48 -1.93 -10.83
N ALA A 76 1.39 -1.26 -9.67
CA ALA A 76 2.57 -0.81 -8.94
C ALA A 76 2.35 -0.87 -7.42
N TYR A 77 3.42 -1.09 -6.69
CA TYR A 77 3.49 -0.79 -5.25
C TYR A 77 3.76 0.69 -5.09
N VAL A 78 2.87 1.40 -4.40
CA VAL A 78 2.95 2.85 -4.26
C VAL A 78 3.41 3.23 -2.87
N GLY A 79 4.51 3.97 -2.80
CA GLY A 79 5.01 4.60 -1.58
C GLY A 79 4.46 6.01 -1.44
N ILE A 80 3.79 6.29 -0.33
CA ILE A 80 3.30 7.62 0.02
C ILE A 80 3.68 7.96 1.45
N SER A 81 3.89 9.25 1.72
CA SER A 81 4.14 9.76 3.06
C SER A 81 3.57 11.16 3.22
N GLY A 82 3.14 11.50 4.43
CA GLY A 82 2.64 12.84 4.72
C GLY A 82 2.02 12.94 6.11
N ALA A 83 1.96 14.14 6.66
CA ALA A 83 1.41 14.39 7.99
C ALA A 83 -0.10 14.08 8.11
N HIS A 84 -0.80 13.94 6.97
CA HIS A 84 -2.20 13.55 6.91
C HIS A 84 -2.42 12.06 7.12
N ILE A 85 -1.38 11.21 6.93
CA ILE A 85 -1.44 9.79 7.23
C ILE A 85 -1.29 9.64 8.74
N LYS A 86 -2.28 9.03 9.38
CA LYS A 86 -2.33 8.79 10.81
C LYS A 86 -2.52 7.31 11.06
N SER A 87 -1.90 6.81 12.10
CA SER A 87 -2.13 5.46 12.62
C SER A 87 -2.52 5.54 14.10
N PHE A 88 -3.32 4.60 14.53
CA PHE A 88 -3.66 4.40 15.93
C PHE A 88 -3.97 2.92 16.17
N ASN A 89 -3.69 2.48 17.38
CA ASN A 89 -3.97 1.12 17.80
C ASN A 89 -5.43 1.01 18.24
N SER A 90 -6.06 -0.08 17.88
CA SER A 90 -7.40 -0.44 18.31
C SER A 90 -7.43 -1.86 18.83
N ARG A 91 -8.35 -2.16 19.73
CA ARG A 91 -8.56 -3.48 20.29
C ARG A 91 -9.98 -3.95 19.98
N GLY A 92 -10.11 -5.16 19.43
CA GLY A 92 -11.37 -5.86 19.31
C GLY A 92 -11.40 -7.06 20.27
N VAL A 93 -12.57 -7.39 20.79
CA VAL A 93 -12.78 -8.56 21.65
C VAL A 93 -14.06 -9.26 21.22
N VAL A 94 -13.98 -10.54 20.86
CA VAL A 94 -15.15 -11.35 20.50
C VAL A 94 -15.12 -12.68 21.22
N ALA A 95 -16.28 -13.21 21.59
CA ALA A 95 -16.38 -14.55 22.08
C ALA A 95 -16.28 -15.55 20.92
N VAL A 96 -15.57 -16.67 21.13
CA VAL A 96 -15.52 -17.77 20.16
C VAL A 96 -16.90 -18.38 20.05
N SER A 97 -17.41 -18.50 18.82
CA SER A 97 -18.78 -18.94 18.54
C SER A 97 -18.95 -20.45 18.34
N GLY A 98 -17.85 -21.17 18.15
CA GLY A 98 -17.85 -22.62 17.92
C GLY A 98 -18.26 -23.45 19.15
N LYS A 99 -19.08 -24.50 18.95
CA LYS A 99 -19.51 -25.41 20.03
C LYS A 99 -18.37 -26.15 20.72
N ASN A 100 -17.25 -26.35 19.99
CA ASN A 100 -16.03 -27.01 20.47
C ASN A 100 -14.98 -26.01 21.02
N ARG A 101 -15.30 -24.71 21.09
CA ARG A 101 -14.39 -23.63 21.53
C ARG A 101 -13.11 -23.50 20.69
N GLU A 102 -13.11 -24.00 19.46
CA GLU A 102 -12.03 -23.77 18.52
C GLU A 102 -12.22 -22.46 17.78
N ILE A 103 -11.11 -21.73 17.58
CA ILE A 103 -11.12 -20.46 16.87
C ILE A 103 -11.25 -20.71 15.38
N SER A 104 -12.28 -20.15 14.79
CA SER A 104 -12.54 -20.22 13.35
C SER A 104 -12.03 -18.98 12.61
N ARG A 105 -11.92 -19.08 11.28
CA ARG A 105 -11.62 -17.91 10.44
C ARG A 105 -12.68 -16.81 10.55
N GLU A 106 -13.91 -17.19 10.87
CA GLU A 106 -15.00 -16.25 11.08
C GLU A 106 -14.84 -15.46 12.39
N ASP A 107 -14.33 -16.09 13.44
CA ASP A 107 -14.01 -15.40 14.70
C ASP A 107 -12.91 -14.38 14.49
N ILE A 108 -11.87 -14.72 13.73
CA ILE A 108 -10.79 -13.80 13.34
C ILE A 108 -11.35 -12.60 12.56
N LYS A 109 -12.22 -12.85 11.58
CA LYS A 109 -12.86 -11.78 10.84
C LYS A 109 -13.70 -10.87 11.74
N ARG A 110 -14.52 -11.43 12.61
CA ARG A 110 -15.37 -10.67 13.55
C ARG A 110 -14.55 -9.79 14.49
N VAL A 111 -13.43 -10.28 15.03
CA VAL A 111 -12.58 -9.47 15.94
C VAL A 111 -11.91 -8.33 15.20
N ILE A 112 -11.48 -8.55 13.95
CA ILE A 112 -10.92 -7.48 13.09
C ILE A 112 -12.00 -6.45 12.76
N ASP A 113 -13.20 -6.89 12.38
CA ASP A 113 -14.32 -5.99 12.07
C ASP A 113 -14.73 -5.17 13.31
N GLN A 114 -14.70 -5.77 14.49
CA GLN A 114 -14.96 -5.05 15.74
C GLN A 114 -13.85 -4.00 16.02
N ALA A 115 -12.59 -4.37 15.87
CA ALA A 115 -11.48 -3.44 16.01
C ALA A 115 -11.54 -2.28 14.99
N ARG A 116 -12.12 -2.54 13.79
CA ARG A 116 -12.36 -1.55 12.74
C ARG A 116 -13.49 -0.58 13.06
N ALA A 117 -14.45 -0.97 13.87
CA ALA A 117 -15.65 -0.17 14.19
C ALA A 117 -15.36 1.06 15.07
N LEU A 118 -14.25 1.75 14.78
CA LEU A 118 -13.87 3.00 15.43
C LEU A 118 -14.58 4.18 14.79
N SER A 119 -14.96 5.15 15.62
CA SER A 119 -15.42 6.44 15.12
C SER A 119 -14.24 7.22 14.57
N ILE A 120 -14.11 7.26 13.25
CA ILE A 120 -13.12 8.10 12.57
C ILE A 120 -13.78 9.42 12.11
N PRO A 121 -13.02 10.52 12.04
CA PRO A 121 -13.53 11.78 11.51
C PRO A 121 -14.09 11.62 10.09
N PRO A 122 -15.16 12.36 9.71
CA PRO A 122 -15.82 12.19 8.41
C PRO A 122 -14.97 12.58 7.20
N ASP A 123 -13.88 13.31 7.42
CA ASP A 123 -12.88 13.70 6.42
C ASP A 123 -11.74 12.68 6.26
N ARG A 124 -11.87 11.50 6.88
CA ARG A 124 -10.84 10.45 6.88
C ARG A 124 -11.42 9.11 6.43
N GLU A 125 -10.52 8.29 5.89
CA GLU A 125 -10.81 6.95 5.45
C GLU A 125 -9.75 5.96 5.94
N ILE A 126 -10.16 4.74 6.27
CA ILE A 126 -9.25 3.68 6.66
C ILE A 126 -8.64 3.08 5.39
N ILE A 127 -7.35 3.33 5.19
CA ILE A 127 -6.61 2.78 4.05
C ILE A 127 -6.09 1.36 4.30
N HIS A 128 -5.80 1.01 5.56
CA HIS A 128 -5.30 -0.32 5.92
C HIS A 128 -5.58 -0.67 7.37
N ILE A 129 -5.76 -1.96 7.64
CA ILE A 129 -5.86 -2.54 8.98
C ILE A 129 -4.80 -3.63 9.08
N ILE A 130 -3.89 -3.48 10.03
CA ILE A 130 -2.78 -4.42 10.23
C ILE A 130 -2.95 -5.06 11.60
N PRO A 131 -3.34 -6.36 11.68
CA PRO A 131 -3.31 -7.08 12.94
C PRO A 131 -1.88 -7.08 13.51
N GLN A 132 -1.74 -6.72 14.77
CA GLN A 132 -0.46 -6.73 15.47
C GLN A 132 -0.30 -8.02 16.25
N GLU A 133 -1.36 -8.42 16.94
CA GLU A 133 -1.35 -9.50 17.91
C GLU A 133 -2.75 -10.09 18.05
N PHE A 134 -2.84 -11.38 18.30
CA PHE A 134 -4.06 -12.08 18.69
C PHE A 134 -3.85 -12.73 20.05
N ILE A 135 -4.68 -12.37 21.01
CA ILE A 135 -4.62 -12.90 22.39
C ILE A 135 -5.81 -13.86 22.57
N VAL A 136 -5.55 -15.04 23.08
CA VAL A 136 -6.56 -16.06 23.38
C VAL A 136 -6.56 -16.32 24.87
N ASP A 137 -7.71 -16.14 25.55
CA ASP A 137 -7.87 -16.38 26.98
C ASP A 137 -6.76 -15.72 27.84
N GLU A 138 -6.41 -14.45 27.53
CA GLU A 138 -5.35 -13.70 28.22
C GLU A 138 -3.93 -14.27 28.03
N GLN A 139 -3.72 -15.14 27.06
CA GLN A 139 -2.41 -15.67 26.66
C GLN A 139 -2.04 -15.16 25.26
N ASP A 140 -0.77 -14.77 25.10
CA ASP A 140 -0.18 -14.32 23.83
C ASP A 140 0.02 -15.47 22.83
#